data_cea83f5dd10a02c8e6e349bd54c6c2eb
#
_entry.id   cea83f5dd10a02c8e6e349bd54c6c2eb
#
_cell.length_a   1.000
_cell.length_b   1.000
_cell.length_c   1.000
_cell.angle_alpha   90.00
_cell.angle_beta   90.00
_cell.angle_gamma   90.00
#
_symmetry.space_group_name_H-M   'P 1'
#
loop_
_entity.id
_entity.type
_entity.pdbx_description
1 polymer ?
#
loop_
_entity_poly.entity_id
_entity_poly.type
_entity_poly.pdbx_seq_one_letter_code
_entity_poly.pdbx_strand_id
1 'polypeptide(L)'
;MDLPPELRALVRSERQDVLSLYLDVDPTKPEHQSTHPAYRIWLRNALRDLVDHQPRETAKVLAPLTERVLAHVETRPPGGRGLALFAADGLWQERVLPFPLANRLSYGRPDVVPLLWALEEYNPYAILAVDRERARLLVAYLGRTAVVSEETLELDTSDWRFKAGRPPSFAQRLGTAATRGSQRDTFVARVEDHVRRFWLGAAGATAQWMRDLGIERLVLAGPPEAVGAVRDLLPDPVRGRLVAQVHLSPDAGVPEIVGRTLPVAVEAEHRHEAEVVRRLLDAAGAGSGVLGRAPTVGVLVQEQAMVVVADRDVGGEVWRCQVCGYVAAAPHDRCPTCGGPVEVAPVPQVLPLLAQQSGAALEVVTGTAAEALRPYEGVGALLRYVPGPTRPGPTTPRPTRP
;
A
#
# COMPACT_ATOMS: atom_id res chain seq x y z
N MET A 1 -0.13 7.21 2.99
CA MET A 1 0.38 6.69 1.68
C MET A 1 0.55 7.83 0.68
N ASP A 2 1.68 7.89 -0.03
CA ASP A 2 1.88 8.86 -1.13
C ASP A 2 1.34 8.25 -2.42
N LEU A 3 0.14 8.68 -2.83
CA LEU A 3 -0.53 8.15 -4.03
C LEU A 3 0.22 8.56 -5.30
N PRO A 4 0.31 7.68 -6.31
CA PRO A 4 0.81 8.06 -7.63
C PRO A 4 0.07 9.28 -8.19
N PRO A 5 0.77 10.14 -8.99
CA PRO A 5 0.18 11.38 -9.50
C PRO A 5 -1.15 11.19 -10.25
N GLU A 6 -1.28 10.09 -11.00
CA GLU A 6 -2.49 9.78 -11.76
C GLU A 6 -3.68 9.48 -10.84
N LEU A 7 -3.47 8.73 -9.74
CA LEU A 7 -4.53 8.48 -8.75
C LEU A 7 -4.91 9.76 -8.00
N ARG A 8 -3.93 10.59 -7.65
CA ARG A 8 -4.21 11.91 -7.06
C ARG A 8 -5.08 12.77 -8.00
N ALA A 9 -4.83 12.73 -9.30
CA ALA A 9 -5.64 13.43 -10.29
C ALA A 9 -7.08 12.91 -10.33
N LEU A 10 -7.29 11.58 -10.26
CA LEU A 10 -8.64 11.00 -10.19
C LEU A 10 -9.38 11.38 -8.90
N VAL A 11 -8.70 11.36 -7.74
CA VAL A 11 -9.27 11.78 -6.45
C VAL A 11 -9.78 13.23 -6.49
N ARG A 12 -9.07 14.11 -7.19
CA ARG A 12 -9.41 15.55 -7.33
C ARG A 12 -10.31 15.85 -8.53
N SER A 13 -10.64 14.84 -9.32
CA SER A 13 -11.44 15.03 -10.54
C SER A 13 -12.87 15.38 -10.20
N GLU A 14 -13.40 16.44 -10.86
CA GLU A 14 -14.80 16.85 -10.79
C GLU A 14 -15.65 16.22 -11.90
N ARG A 15 -15.07 15.37 -12.74
CA ARG A 15 -15.77 14.68 -13.84
C ARG A 15 -16.93 13.85 -13.32
N GLN A 16 -18.02 13.80 -14.09
CA GLN A 16 -19.24 13.04 -13.78
C GLN A 16 -19.52 11.97 -14.85
N ASP A 17 -18.55 11.72 -15.73
CA ASP A 17 -18.69 10.88 -16.92
C ASP A 17 -17.66 9.74 -16.93
N VAL A 18 -17.11 9.36 -15.78
CA VAL A 18 -16.10 8.32 -15.67
C VAL A 18 -16.74 6.96 -15.36
N LEU A 19 -16.44 5.98 -16.18
CA LEU A 19 -16.70 4.57 -15.89
C LEU A 19 -15.54 4.05 -15.04
N SER A 20 -15.84 3.59 -13.82
CA SER A 20 -14.89 3.00 -12.89
C SER A 20 -15.19 1.52 -12.77
N LEU A 21 -14.22 0.68 -13.18
CA LEU A 21 -14.33 -0.77 -13.21
C LEU A 21 -13.27 -1.39 -12.30
N TYR A 22 -13.69 -2.34 -11.48
CA TYR A 22 -12.83 -3.23 -10.69
C TYR A 22 -13.18 -4.68 -11.02
N LEU A 23 -12.15 -5.49 -11.26
CA LEU A 23 -12.32 -6.92 -11.55
C LEU A 23 -11.38 -7.76 -10.69
N ASP A 24 -11.92 -8.85 -10.18
CA ASP A 24 -11.16 -9.98 -9.72
C ASP A 24 -10.78 -10.83 -10.94
N VAL A 25 -9.50 -10.82 -11.28
CA VAL A 25 -8.96 -11.55 -12.43
C VAL A 25 -7.94 -12.61 -11.98
N ASP A 26 -7.96 -12.99 -10.70
CA ASP A 26 -6.98 -13.89 -10.09
C ASP A 26 -6.92 -15.23 -10.82
N PRO A 27 -5.82 -15.54 -11.54
CA PRO A 27 -5.69 -16.77 -12.32
C PRO A 27 -5.58 -18.03 -11.46
N THR A 28 -5.38 -17.88 -10.13
CA THR A 28 -5.33 -19.03 -9.22
C THR A 28 -6.72 -19.56 -8.85
N LYS A 29 -7.79 -18.78 -9.15
CA LYS A 29 -9.15 -19.18 -8.87
C LYS A 29 -9.69 -20.10 -9.97
N PRO A 30 -10.31 -21.25 -9.61
CA PRO A 30 -10.81 -22.22 -10.60
C PRO A 30 -11.80 -21.60 -11.61
N GLU A 31 -12.67 -20.70 -11.17
CA GLU A 31 -13.66 -20.03 -12.00
C GLU A 31 -13.06 -19.10 -13.07
N HIS A 32 -11.78 -18.73 -12.92
CA HIS A 32 -11.07 -17.89 -13.90
C HIS A 32 -10.20 -18.71 -14.88
N GLN A 33 -10.05 -20.02 -14.66
CA GLN A 33 -9.19 -20.89 -15.48
C GLN A 33 -9.91 -21.49 -16.69
N SER A 34 -11.21 -21.20 -16.87
CA SER A 34 -12.00 -21.68 -18.01
C SER A 34 -11.79 -20.84 -19.27
N THR A 35 -12.21 -21.37 -20.44
CA THR A 35 -12.29 -20.61 -21.69
C THR A 35 -13.17 -19.37 -21.58
N HIS A 36 -14.11 -19.36 -20.64
CA HIS A 36 -15.00 -18.25 -20.33
C HIS A 36 -14.85 -17.87 -18.85
N PRO A 37 -13.81 -17.11 -18.49
CA PRO A 37 -13.55 -16.74 -17.10
C PRO A 37 -14.73 -15.99 -16.49
N ALA A 38 -15.03 -16.27 -15.22
CA ALA A 38 -16.19 -15.71 -14.53
C ALA A 38 -16.20 -14.15 -14.55
N TYR A 39 -15.03 -13.51 -14.45
CA TYR A 39 -14.94 -12.05 -14.53
C TYR A 39 -15.42 -11.47 -15.88
N ARG A 40 -15.22 -12.20 -17.02
CA ARG A 40 -15.71 -11.74 -18.32
C ARG A 40 -17.22 -11.85 -18.44
N ILE A 41 -17.80 -12.92 -17.90
CA ILE A 41 -19.25 -13.11 -17.85
C ILE A 41 -19.86 -12.01 -16.99
N TRP A 42 -19.30 -11.77 -15.82
CA TRP A 42 -19.73 -10.72 -14.91
C TRP A 42 -19.65 -9.34 -15.60
N LEU A 43 -18.52 -9.00 -16.21
CA LEU A 43 -18.30 -7.72 -16.88
C LEU A 43 -19.34 -7.46 -17.97
N ARG A 44 -19.60 -8.46 -18.83
CA ARG A 44 -20.57 -8.32 -19.92
C ARG A 44 -21.97 -8.04 -19.39
N ASN A 45 -22.37 -8.72 -18.33
CA ASN A 45 -23.68 -8.49 -17.70
C ASN A 45 -23.72 -7.13 -17.03
N ALA A 46 -22.73 -6.77 -16.23
CA ALA A 46 -22.67 -5.49 -15.51
C ALA A 46 -22.67 -4.28 -16.46
N LEU A 47 -21.93 -4.34 -17.59
CA LEU A 47 -21.93 -3.27 -18.60
C LEU A 47 -23.29 -3.12 -19.28
N ARG A 48 -23.97 -4.22 -19.58
CA ARG A 48 -25.35 -4.19 -20.14
C ARG A 48 -26.31 -3.56 -19.14
N ASP A 49 -26.32 -4.07 -17.91
CA ASP A 49 -27.21 -3.57 -16.85
C ASP A 49 -26.95 -2.08 -16.59
N LEU A 50 -25.69 -1.64 -16.62
CA LEU A 50 -25.34 -0.23 -16.46
C LEU A 50 -25.97 0.65 -17.54
N VAL A 51 -25.90 0.24 -18.82
CA VAL A 51 -26.47 1.00 -19.94
C VAL A 51 -28.01 1.00 -19.89
N ASP A 52 -28.61 -0.14 -19.58
CA ASP A 52 -30.09 -0.31 -19.56
C ASP A 52 -30.76 0.54 -18.45
N HIS A 53 -30.03 0.82 -17.36
CA HIS A 53 -30.56 1.64 -16.26
C HIS A 53 -30.28 3.15 -16.40
N GLN A 54 -29.58 3.59 -17.47
CA GLN A 54 -29.32 5.01 -17.69
C GLN A 54 -30.43 5.71 -18.51
N PRO A 55 -30.60 7.03 -18.32
CA PRO A 55 -31.39 7.86 -19.23
C PRO A 55 -30.89 7.70 -20.66
N ARG A 56 -31.81 7.78 -21.65
CA ARG A 56 -31.48 7.54 -23.07
C ARG A 56 -30.30 8.36 -23.59
N GLU A 57 -30.15 9.61 -23.19
CA GLU A 57 -29.03 10.45 -23.63
C GLU A 57 -27.69 9.99 -23.04
N THR A 58 -27.66 9.61 -21.76
CA THR A 58 -26.49 9.06 -21.11
C THR A 58 -26.13 7.69 -21.72
N ALA A 59 -27.12 6.83 -21.97
CA ALA A 59 -26.92 5.53 -22.57
C ALA A 59 -26.26 5.61 -23.95
N LYS A 60 -26.62 6.60 -24.80
CA LYS A 60 -25.99 6.82 -26.12
C LYS A 60 -24.50 7.14 -26.03
N VAL A 61 -24.10 7.91 -25.01
CA VAL A 61 -22.68 8.27 -24.78
C VAL A 61 -21.92 7.12 -24.15
N LEU A 62 -22.59 6.37 -23.27
CA LEU A 62 -21.97 5.29 -22.50
C LEU A 62 -21.77 4.01 -23.35
N ALA A 63 -22.66 3.68 -24.28
CA ALA A 63 -22.59 2.46 -25.07
C ALA A 63 -21.26 2.27 -25.82
N PRO A 64 -20.72 3.23 -26.56
CA PRO A 64 -19.42 3.09 -27.21
C PRO A 64 -18.26 2.89 -26.21
N LEU A 65 -18.34 3.51 -25.03
CA LEU A 65 -17.35 3.37 -23.99
C LEU A 65 -17.37 1.96 -23.40
N THR A 66 -18.57 1.42 -23.13
CA THR A 66 -18.72 0.05 -22.59
C THR A 66 -18.25 -1.00 -23.60
N GLU A 67 -18.51 -0.84 -24.90
CA GLU A 67 -17.99 -1.70 -25.95
C GLU A 67 -16.45 -1.68 -25.98
N ARG A 68 -15.84 -0.50 -25.89
CA ARG A 68 -14.38 -0.34 -25.85
C ARG A 68 -13.76 -1.03 -24.63
N VAL A 69 -14.37 -0.88 -23.44
CA VAL A 69 -13.92 -1.52 -22.19
C VAL A 69 -14.03 -3.03 -22.30
N LEU A 70 -15.15 -3.55 -22.81
CA LEU A 70 -15.35 -4.99 -22.99
C LEU A 70 -14.33 -5.58 -23.98
N ALA A 71 -14.16 -4.96 -25.14
CA ALA A 71 -13.20 -5.38 -26.14
C ALA A 71 -11.76 -5.37 -25.60
N HIS A 72 -11.40 -4.38 -24.79
CA HIS A 72 -10.07 -4.29 -24.16
C HIS A 72 -9.80 -5.47 -23.22
N VAL A 73 -10.73 -5.78 -22.31
CA VAL A 73 -10.59 -6.89 -21.33
C VAL A 73 -10.66 -8.26 -22.03
N GLU A 74 -11.41 -8.39 -23.14
CA GLU A 74 -11.50 -9.64 -23.89
C GLU A 74 -10.25 -9.93 -24.72
N THR A 75 -9.65 -8.89 -25.32
CA THR A 75 -8.46 -9.04 -26.18
C THR A 75 -7.15 -9.12 -25.40
N ARG A 76 -7.09 -8.52 -24.22
CA ARG A 76 -5.90 -8.52 -23.36
C ARG A 76 -6.25 -9.04 -21.96
N PRO A 77 -6.10 -10.34 -21.71
CA PRO A 77 -6.27 -10.86 -20.36
C PRO A 77 -5.34 -10.12 -19.39
N PRO A 78 -5.86 -9.55 -18.28
CA PRO A 78 -5.03 -8.88 -17.30
C PRO A 78 -3.98 -9.83 -16.71
N GLY A 79 -2.73 -9.37 -16.62
CA GLY A 79 -1.61 -10.18 -16.16
C GLY A 79 -1.45 -10.30 -14.64
N GLY A 80 -2.37 -9.71 -13.84
CA GLY A 80 -2.33 -9.71 -12.38
C GLY A 80 -3.47 -10.51 -11.74
N ARG A 81 -3.79 -10.16 -10.50
CA ARG A 81 -4.92 -10.75 -9.75
C ARG A 81 -6.12 -9.81 -9.65
N GLY A 82 -5.88 -8.50 -9.77
CA GLY A 82 -6.91 -7.47 -9.79
C GLY A 82 -6.70 -6.51 -10.95
N LEU A 83 -7.79 -5.95 -11.45
CA LEU A 83 -7.79 -4.88 -12.44
C LEU A 83 -8.62 -3.72 -11.93
N ALA A 84 -8.06 -2.51 -11.97
CA ALA A 84 -8.79 -1.26 -11.83
C ALA A 84 -8.66 -0.46 -13.12
N LEU A 85 -9.80 -0.02 -13.70
CA LEU A 85 -9.85 0.74 -14.94
C LEU A 85 -10.78 1.95 -14.75
N PHE A 86 -10.27 3.14 -15.09
CA PHE A 86 -11.03 4.38 -15.16
C PHE A 86 -11.04 4.86 -16.59
N ALA A 87 -12.24 4.92 -17.20
CA ALA A 87 -12.41 5.23 -18.61
C ALA A 87 -13.47 6.30 -18.84
N ALA A 88 -13.15 7.27 -19.69
CA ALA A 88 -14.06 8.29 -20.21
C ALA A 88 -13.53 8.80 -21.55
N ASP A 89 -14.21 9.76 -22.16
CA ASP A 89 -13.64 10.46 -23.32
C ASP A 89 -12.36 11.21 -22.88
N GLY A 90 -11.25 10.95 -23.59
CA GLY A 90 -9.93 11.50 -23.26
C GLY A 90 -9.29 10.96 -21.97
N LEU A 91 -9.91 10.00 -21.29
CA LEU A 91 -9.37 9.35 -20.08
C LEU A 91 -9.33 7.83 -20.26
N TRP A 92 -8.15 7.25 -20.05
CA TRP A 92 -7.96 5.80 -19.95
C TRP A 92 -6.83 5.51 -19.00
N GLN A 93 -7.17 5.11 -17.78
CA GLN A 93 -6.18 4.75 -16.75
C GLN A 93 -6.44 3.33 -16.29
N GLU A 94 -5.48 2.47 -16.51
CA GLU A 94 -5.52 1.06 -16.15
C GLU A 94 -4.45 0.75 -15.12
N ARG A 95 -4.81 -0.05 -14.11
CA ARG A 95 -3.89 -0.61 -13.13
C ARG A 95 -4.15 -2.09 -12.96
N VAL A 96 -3.14 -2.87 -13.28
CA VAL A 96 -3.08 -4.28 -12.94
C VAL A 96 -2.47 -4.39 -11.55
N LEU A 97 -3.14 -5.15 -10.68
CA LEU A 97 -2.78 -5.26 -9.27
C LEU A 97 -2.35 -6.70 -8.94
N PRO A 98 -1.37 -6.87 -8.05
CA PRO A 98 -0.91 -8.19 -7.63
C PRO A 98 -1.87 -8.86 -6.63
N PHE A 99 -2.93 -8.19 -6.22
CA PHE A 99 -3.97 -8.68 -5.31
C PHE A 99 -5.36 -8.58 -5.95
N PRO A 100 -6.31 -9.43 -5.55
CA PRO A 100 -7.66 -9.39 -6.10
C PRO A 100 -8.46 -8.19 -5.59
N LEU A 101 -9.39 -7.72 -6.41
CA LEU A 101 -10.39 -6.72 -6.05
C LEU A 101 -11.79 -7.32 -6.22
N ALA A 102 -12.74 -6.91 -5.39
CA ALA A 102 -14.14 -7.28 -5.62
C ALA A 102 -14.64 -6.67 -6.93
N ASN A 103 -15.36 -7.46 -7.73
CA ASN A 103 -15.97 -6.98 -8.96
C ASN A 103 -16.93 -5.83 -8.67
N ARG A 104 -16.71 -4.68 -9.30
CA ARG A 104 -17.51 -3.48 -9.13
C ARG A 104 -17.48 -2.63 -10.39
N LEU A 105 -18.61 -2.06 -10.75
CA LEU A 105 -18.77 -1.13 -11.87
C LEU A 105 -19.61 0.05 -11.43
N SER A 106 -19.15 1.25 -11.76
CA SER A 106 -19.90 2.49 -11.53
C SER A 106 -19.67 3.48 -12.66
N TYR A 107 -20.60 4.40 -12.85
CA TYR A 107 -20.52 5.50 -13.80
C TYR A 107 -20.89 6.81 -13.12
N GLY A 108 -20.09 7.85 -13.33
CA GLY A 108 -20.27 9.15 -12.69
C GLY A 108 -18.93 9.77 -12.28
N ARG A 109 -18.81 10.19 -11.02
CA ARG A 109 -17.51 10.56 -10.45
C ARG A 109 -16.58 9.34 -10.38
N PRO A 110 -15.25 9.53 -10.55
CA PRO A 110 -14.32 8.42 -10.36
C PRO A 110 -14.51 7.76 -8.99
N ASP A 111 -14.87 6.48 -8.98
CA ASP A 111 -15.01 5.70 -7.74
C ASP A 111 -13.66 5.10 -7.37
N VAL A 112 -12.79 5.90 -6.75
CA VAL A 112 -11.43 5.49 -6.36
C VAL A 112 -11.36 4.80 -5.00
N VAL A 113 -12.46 4.81 -4.24
CA VAL A 113 -12.52 4.32 -2.86
C VAL A 113 -12.11 2.84 -2.71
N PRO A 114 -12.59 1.91 -3.56
CA PRO A 114 -12.17 0.51 -3.45
C PRO A 114 -10.66 0.33 -3.61
N LEU A 115 -10.04 1.14 -4.48
CA LEU A 115 -8.59 1.08 -4.69
C LEU A 115 -7.82 1.67 -3.51
N LEU A 116 -8.31 2.75 -2.91
CA LEU A 116 -7.68 3.35 -1.73
C LEU A 116 -7.68 2.36 -0.54
N TRP A 117 -8.82 1.70 -0.28
CA TRP A 117 -8.90 0.66 0.75
C TRP A 117 -7.97 -0.53 0.45
N ALA A 118 -7.95 -0.99 -0.80
CA ALA A 118 -7.11 -2.11 -1.18
C ALA A 118 -5.61 -1.81 -1.05
N LEU A 119 -5.18 -0.59 -1.40
CA LEU A 119 -3.80 -0.17 -1.24
C LEU A 119 -3.36 -0.08 0.23
N GLU A 120 -4.28 0.24 1.14
CA GLU A 120 -4.02 0.20 2.58
C GLU A 120 -4.07 -1.22 3.15
N GLU A 121 -4.93 -2.07 2.62
CA GLU A 121 -5.05 -3.47 3.06
C GLU A 121 -3.84 -4.31 2.63
N TYR A 122 -3.39 -4.14 1.40
CA TYR A 122 -2.31 -4.92 0.81
C TYR A 122 -0.97 -4.18 0.90
N ASN A 123 -0.54 -3.91 2.14
CA ASN A 123 0.74 -3.26 2.40
C ASN A 123 1.91 -4.11 1.88
N PRO A 124 2.79 -3.57 1.01
CA PRO A 124 3.95 -4.28 0.53
C PRO A 124 5.04 -4.37 1.61
N TYR A 125 5.75 -5.50 1.63
CA TYR A 125 7.02 -5.62 2.32
C TYR A 125 8.08 -6.22 1.41
N ALA A 126 9.31 -5.73 1.53
CA ALA A 126 10.46 -6.26 0.84
C ALA A 126 11.03 -7.45 1.60
N ILE A 127 11.50 -8.45 0.88
CA ILE A 127 12.29 -9.55 1.42
C ILE A 127 13.64 -9.53 0.73
N LEU A 128 14.72 -9.36 1.49
CA LEU A 128 16.06 -9.64 1.02
C LEU A 128 16.47 -11.01 1.52
N ALA A 129 16.41 -11.99 0.63
CA ALA A 129 16.94 -13.32 0.89
C ALA A 129 18.40 -13.37 0.42
N VAL A 130 19.35 -13.54 1.36
CA VAL A 130 20.77 -13.42 1.10
C VAL A 130 21.56 -14.57 1.71
N ASP A 131 22.53 -15.07 0.95
CA ASP A 131 23.57 -15.98 1.43
C ASP A 131 24.97 -15.45 1.07
N ARG A 132 26.01 -16.30 1.03
CA ARG A 132 27.38 -15.88 0.67
C ARG A 132 27.60 -15.68 -0.83
N GLU A 133 26.68 -16.19 -1.68
CA GLU A 133 26.83 -16.24 -3.13
C GLU A 133 25.66 -15.58 -3.88
N ARG A 134 24.48 -15.51 -3.25
CA ARG A 134 23.24 -15.04 -3.88
C ARG A 134 22.52 -14.02 -3.01
N ALA A 135 21.87 -13.07 -3.66
CA ALA A 135 20.93 -12.16 -3.04
C ALA A 135 19.68 -12.06 -3.94
N ARG A 136 18.52 -12.28 -3.35
CA ARG A 136 17.22 -12.20 -4.04
C ARG A 136 16.35 -11.17 -3.34
N LEU A 137 15.86 -10.22 -4.11
CA LEU A 137 14.91 -9.22 -3.65
C LEU A 137 13.51 -9.63 -4.11
N LEU A 138 12.58 -9.77 -3.17
CA LEU A 138 11.21 -10.11 -3.46
C LEU A 138 10.28 -9.06 -2.83
N VAL A 139 9.14 -8.81 -3.49
CA VAL A 139 8.02 -8.06 -2.88
C VAL A 139 6.93 -9.04 -2.53
N ALA A 140 6.41 -8.95 -1.32
CA ALA A 140 5.21 -9.65 -0.91
C ALA A 140 4.21 -8.62 -0.35
N TYR A 141 2.93 -8.95 -0.43
CA TYR A 141 1.85 -8.08 0.00
C TYR A 141 1.11 -8.72 1.17
N LEU A 142 0.90 -7.93 2.22
CA LEU A 142 0.04 -8.30 3.33
C LEU A 142 -1.42 -8.13 2.88
N GLY A 143 -2.31 -8.96 3.39
CA GLY A 143 -3.73 -8.91 3.08
C GLY A 143 -4.47 -10.08 3.70
N ARG A 144 -5.81 -10.14 3.59
CA ARG A 144 -6.61 -11.27 4.10
C ARG A 144 -6.20 -12.61 3.50
N THR A 145 -5.72 -12.59 2.27
CA THR A 145 -5.06 -13.73 1.62
C THR A 145 -3.65 -13.32 1.24
N ALA A 146 -2.66 -14.07 1.68
CA ALA A 146 -1.27 -13.82 1.32
C ALA A 146 -1.09 -13.79 -0.19
N VAL A 147 -0.73 -12.63 -0.71
CA VAL A 147 -0.44 -12.45 -2.13
C VAL A 147 1.04 -12.20 -2.28
N VAL A 148 1.70 -13.05 -3.04
CA VAL A 148 3.11 -12.93 -3.38
C VAL A 148 3.20 -12.44 -4.81
N SER A 149 3.88 -11.33 -5.03
CA SER A 149 4.34 -10.92 -6.34
C SER A 149 5.82 -11.29 -6.45
N GLU A 150 6.16 -12.07 -7.48
CA GLU A 150 7.52 -12.45 -7.78
C GLU A 150 8.19 -11.39 -8.65
N GLU A 151 8.56 -10.26 -8.09
CA GLU A 151 9.61 -9.44 -8.68
C GLU A 151 10.93 -9.87 -8.03
N THR A 152 11.66 -10.74 -8.71
CA THR A 152 12.94 -11.26 -8.24
C THR A 152 14.06 -10.54 -8.96
N LEU A 153 14.88 -9.80 -8.25
CA LEU A 153 16.17 -9.34 -8.73
C LEU A 153 17.25 -10.30 -8.20
N GLU A 154 17.77 -11.15 -9.08
CA GLU A 154 18.93 -11.98 -8.74
C GLU A 154 20.21 -11.18 -9.01
N LEU A 155 21.01 -11.02 -7.97
CA LEU A 155 22.39 -10.53 -8.11
C LEU A 155 23.29 -11.76 -8.27
N ASP A 156 23.75 -12.00 -9.51
CA ASP A 156 24.64 -13.11 -9.82
C ASP A 156 26.11 -12.74 -9.52
N THR A 157 26.78 -13.58 -8.75
CA THR A 157 28.21 -13.45 -8.44
C THR A 157 29.07 -14.32 -9.33
N SER A 158 28.53 -15.00 -10.33
CA SER A 158 29.26 -15.90 -11.22
C SER A 158 30.45 -15.23 -11.91
N ASP A 159 30.33 -13.95 -12.26
CA ASP A 159 31.42 -13.16 -12.85
C ASP A 159 32.58 -12.88 -11.87
N TRP A 160 32.39 -13.10 -10.59
CA TRP A 160 33.39 -12.83 -9.56
C TRP A 160 34.29 -14.03 -9.29
N ARG A 161 33.85 -15.24 -9.66
CA ARG A 161 34.63 -16.47 -9.54
C ARG A 161 35.81 -16.55 -10.51
N PHE A 162 35.77 -15.85 -11.64
CA PHE A 162 36.75 -15.94 -12.72
C PHE A 162 37.96 -15.04 -12.57
N LYS A 163 38.05 -14.16 -11.59
CA LYS A 163 39.26 -13.32 -11.37
C LYS A 163 40.23 -13.88 -10.36
N ALA A 164 40.05 -15.11 -9.89
CA ALA A 164 41.14 -15.85 -9.21
C ALA A 164 42.13 -16.32 -10.29
N GLY A 165 43.02 -15.42 -10.70
CA GLY A 165 44.06 -15.72 -11.65
C GLY A 165 44.87 -16.94 -11.20
N ARG A 166 45.25 -17.76 -12.19
CA ARG A 166 46.18 -18.85 -12.03
C ARG A 166 47.32 -18.45 -11.09
N PRO A 167 47.66 -19.23 -10.04
CA PRO A 167 48.81 -18.90 -9.19
C PRO A 167 50.06 -18.76 -10.04
N PRO A 168 50.89 -17.70 -9.85
CA PRO A 168 52.08 -17.50 -10.63
C PRO A 168 52.98 -18.71 -10.44
N SER A 169 53.39 -19.32 -11.56
CA SER A 169 54.24 -20.50 -11.66
C SER A 169 55.65 -20.34 -11.12
N PHE A 170 55.96 -19.24 -10.43
CA PHE A 170 57.29 -18.89 -9.94
C PHE A 170 57.53 -19.24 -8.46
N ALA A 171 56.50 -19.69 -7.72
CA ALA A 171 56.64 -19.96 -6.27
C ALA A 171 57.18 -21.37 -5.91
N GLN A 172 57.71 -22.12 -6.89
CA GLN A 172 58.13 -23.52 -6.66
C GLN A 172 59.65 -23.71 -6.36
N ARG A 173 60.39 -22.64 -6.12
CA ARG A 173 61.84 -22.72 -5.96
C ARG A 173 62.45 -22.05 -4.72
N LEU A 174 61.78 -21.93 -3.61
CA LEU A 174 62.48 -21.58 -2.34
C LEU A 174 61.68 -22.19 -1.18
N GLY A 175 62.24 -23.25 -0.63
CA GLY A 175 61.68 -23.96 0.51
C GLY A 175 61.74 -23.15 1.80
N THR A 176 60.62 -22.73 2.30
CA THR A 176 60.43 -22.35 3.70
C THR A 176 59.00 -22.67 4.13
N ALA A 177 58.89 -23.57 5.13
CA ALA A 177 57.60 -24.04 5.67
C ALA A 177 56.74 -22.97 6.34
N ALA A 178 57.22 -21.72 6.43
CA ALA A 178 56.53 -20.60 7.06
C ALA A 178 55.51 -19.88 6.12
N THR A 179 55.56 -20.16 4.80
CA THR A 179 54.75 -19.41 3.81
C THR A 179 53.37 -20.01 3.55
N ARG A 180 53.07 -21.24 4.00
CA ARG A 180 51.77 -21.91 3.71
C ARG A 180 50.63 -21.40 4.60
N GLY A 181 50.91 -21.06 5.86
CA GLY A 181 49.91 -20.44 6.75
C GLY A 181 49.48 -19.06 6.24
N SER A 182 50.45 -18.20 5.94
CA SER A 182 50.26 -16.84 5.46
C SER A 182 49.49 -16.74 4.12
N GLN A 183 49.72 -17.69 3.18
CA GLN A 183 48.99 -17.70 1.90
C GLN A 183 47.53 -18.15 2.04
N ARG A 184 47.27 -19.10 2.95
CA ARG A 184 45.92 -19.57 3.25
C ARG A 184 45.12 -18.48 3.96
N ASP A 185 45.71 -17.80 4.93
CA ASP A 185 45.11 -16.71 5.67
C ASP A 185 44.80 -15.51 4.75
N THR A 186 45.71 -15.17 3.81
CA THR A 186 45.54 -14.14 2.82
C THR A 186 44.44 -14.51 1.81
N PHE A 187 44.29 -15.79 1.44
CA PHE A 187 43.22 -16.24 0.55
C PHE A 187 41.86 -16.16 1.25
N VAL A 188 41.76 -16.65 2.48
CA VAL A 188 40.52 -16.56 3.28
C VAL A 188 40.10 -15.11 3.47
N ALA A 189 41.01 -14.21 3.84
CA ALA A 189 40.74 -12.79 4.01
C ALA A 189 40.22 -12.12 2.70
N ARG A 190 40.76 -12.53 1.54
CA ARG A 190 40.25 -12.05 0.23
C ARG A 190 38.83 -12.53 -0.07
N VAL A 191 38.53 -13.79 0.23
CA VAL A 191 37.18 -14.35 0.06
C VAL A 191 36.18 -13.61 0.94
N GLU A 192 36.52 -13.39 2.20
CA GLU A 192 35.67 -12.65 3.14
C GLU A 192 35.46 -11.19 2.72
N ASP A 193 36.51 -10.53 2.20
CA ASP A 193 36.38 -9.17 1.66
C ASP A 193 35.49 -9.11 0.39
N HIS A 194 35.52 -10.16 -0.45
CA HIS A 194 34.60 -10.30 -1.57
C HIS A 194 33.13 -10.49 -1.13
N VAL A 195 32.90 -11.37 -0.19
CA VAL A 195 31.57 -11.63 0.39
C VAL A 195 31.03 -10.35 1.02
N ARG A 196 31.85 -9.63 1.79
CA ARG A 196 31.43 -8.36 2.42
C ARG A 196 31.06 -7.30 1.39
N ARG A 197 31.84 -7.16 0.31
CA ARG A 197 31.53 -6.23 -0.79
C ARG A 197 30.23 -6.61 -1.51
N PHE A 198 30.00 -7.89 -1.70
CA PHE A 198 28.76 -8.41 -2.24
C PHE A 198 27.56 -8.05 -1.33
N TRP A 199 27.64 -8.30 -0.04
CA TRP A 199 26.60 -7.95 0.92
C TRP A 199 26.34 -6.42 0.98
N LEU A 200 27.40 -5.62 0.90
CA LEU A 200 27.25 -4.17 0.81
C LEU A 200 26.52 -3.74 -0.46
N GLY A 201 26.82 -4.38 -1.59
CA GLY A 201 26.09 -4.17 -2.86
C GLY A 201 24.63 -4.56 -2.76
N ALA A 202 24.32 -5.72 -2.16
CA ALA A 202 22.95 -6.18 -1.93
C ALA A 202 22.17 -5.22 -1.01
N ALA A 203 22.78 -4.73 0.06
CA ALA A 203 22.17 -3.75 0.96
C ALA A 203 21.86 -2.43 0.25
N GLY A 204 22.80 -1.95 -0.59
CA GLY A 204 22.62 -0.74 -1.40
C GLY A 204 21.50 -0.88 -2.45
N ALA A 205 21.49 -2.02 -3.16
CA ALA A 205 20.45 -2.33 -4.15
C ALA A 205 19.05 -2.42 -3.48
N THR A 206 18.96 -3.06 -2.31
CA THR A 206 17.73 -3.12 -1.52
C THR A 206 17.24 -1.72 -1.15
N ALA A 207 18.14 -0.86 -0.71
CA ALA A 207 17.79 0.51 -0.33
C ALA A 207 17.25 1.33 -1.52
N GLN A 208 17.85 1.17 -2.70
CA GLN A 208 17.37 1.84 -3.91
C GLN A 208 16.00 1.30 -4.32
N TRP A 209 15.87 -0.01 -4.38
CA TRP A 209 14.65 -0.69 -4.80
C TRP A 209 13.45 -0.40 -3.89
N MET A 210 13.65 -0.40 -2.58
CA MET A 210 12.60 -0.02 -1.63
C MET A 210 12.14 1.43 -1.82
N ARG A 211 13.08 2.37 -2.15
CA ARG A 211 12.72 3.76 -2.46
C ARG A 211 11.89 3.85 -3.74
N ASP A 212 12.32 3.17 -4.81
CA ASP A 212 11.68 3.22 -6.12
C ASP A 212 10.24 2.66 -6.08
N LEU A 213 10.01 1.65 -5.24
CA LEU A 213 8.70 1.03 -5.04
C LEU A 213 7.88 1.62 -3.87
N GLY A 214 8.44 2.55 -3.10
CA GLY A 214 7.76 3.11 -1.93
C GLY A 214 7.51 2.12 -0.79
N ILE A 215 8.37 1.10 -0.63
CA ILE A 215 8.21 0.05 0.38
C ILE A 215 8.81 0.48 1.72
N GLU A 216 8.02 0.39 2.78
CA GLU A 216 8.39 0.84 4.13
C GLU A 216 8.78 -0.29 5.09
N ARG A 217 8.66 -1.55 4.68
CA ARG A 217 8.93 -2.73 5.52
C ARG A 217 9.92 -3.66 4.86
N LEU A 218 10.93 -4.13 5.62
CA LEU A 218 11.96 -5.06 5.16
C LEU A 218 12.01 -6.29 6.06
N VAL A 219 12.08 -7.47 5.46
CA VAL A 219 12.46 -8.72 6.13
C VAL A 219 13.76 -9.21 5.54
N LEU A 220 14.75 -9.50 6.39
CA LEU A 220 15.97 -10.20 5.99
C LEU A 220 15.78 -11.71 6.17
N ALA A 221 16.19 -12.48 5.18
CA ALA A 221 16.09 -13.94 5.20
C ALA A 221 17.40 -14.59 4.75
N GLY A 222 17.78 -15.71 5.37
CA GLY A 222 18.99 -16.45 5.01
C GLY A 222 19.75 -17.02 6.21
N PRO A 223 20.97 -17.52 6.02
CA PRO A 223 21.82 -17.99 7.11
C PRO A 223 22.11 -16.88 8.13
N PRO A 224 22.22 -17.20 9.44
CA PRO A 224 22.38 -16.20 10.51
C PRO A 224 23.57 -15.26 10.28
N GLU A 225 24.70 -15.78 9.77
CA GLU A 225 25.90 -14.99 9.47
C GLU A 225 25.62 -13.92 8.41
N ALA A 226 25.00 -14.30 7.28
CA ALA A 226 24.70 -13.40 6.19
C ALA A 226 23.66 -12.33 6.60
N VAL A 227 22.58 -12.75 7.27
CA VAL A 227 21.54 -11.86 7.77
C VAL A 227 22.10 -10.83 8.76
N GLY A 228 22.94 -11.29 9.72
CA GLY A 228 23.59 -10.39 10.68
C GLY A 228 24.52 -9.38 10.02
N ALA A 229 25.37 -9.84 9.10
CA ALA A 229 26.30 -8.97 8.38
C ALA A 229 25.58 -7.94 7.49
N VAL A 230 24.57 -8.38 6.75
CA VAL A 230 23.77 -7.47 5.87
C VAL A 230 22.99 -6.46 6.70
N ARG A 231 22.38 -6.85 7.82
CA ARG A 231 21.73 -5.92 8.74
C ARG A 231 22.64 -4.75 9.13
N ASP A 232 23.91 -5.07 9.47
CA ASP A 232 24.88 -4.07 9.92
C ASP A 232 25.38 -3.19 8.76
N LEU A 233 25.25 -3.66 7.52
CA LEU A 233 25.60 -2.94 6.30
C LEU A 233 24.43 -2.14 5.70
N LEU A 234 23.19 -2.33 6.17
CA LEU A 234 22.06 -1.54 5.70
C LEU A 234 22.25 -0.04 6.02
N PRO A 235 21.94 0.85 5.08
CA PRO A 235 21.83 2.28 5.39
C PRO A 235 20.82 2.55 6.53
N ASP A 236 21.09 3.52 7.38
CA ASP A 236 20.26 3.80 8.57
C ASP A 236 18.75 3.96 8.27
N PRO A 237 18.32 4.65 7.19
CA PRO A 237 16.90 4.76 6.87
C PRO A 237 16.25 3.41 6.54
N VAL A 238 16.98 2.47 5.94
CA VAL A 238 16.50 1.13 5.60
C VAL A 238 16.57 0.20 6.80
N ARG A 239 17.61 0.34 7.62
CA ARG A 239 17.73 -0.40 8.88
C ARG A 239 16.56 -0.10 9.82
N GLY A 240 16.08 1.15 9.86
CA GLY A 240 14.88 1.53 10.61
C GLY A 240 13.58 0.89 10.09
N ARG A 241 13.58 0.38 8.86
CA ARG A 241 12.45 -0.34 8.24
C ARG A 241 12.54 -1.86 8.37
N LEU A 242 13.59 -2.37 9.01
CA LEU A 242 13.76 -3.80 9.24
C LEU A 242 12.77 -4.28 10.32
N VAL A 243 11.75 -5.02 9.90
CA VAL A 243 10.69 -5.52 10.80
C VAL A 243 11.02 -6.89 11.38
N ALA A 244 11.82 -7.71 10.65
CA ALA A 244 12.16 -9.04 11.09
C ALA A 244 13.40 -9.62 10.39
N GLN A 245 13.97 -10.66 11.03
CA GLN A 245 15.02 -11.50 10.50
C GLN A 245 14.57 -12.97 10.57
N VAL A 246 14.68 -13.68 9.45
CA VAL A 246 14.25 -15.08 9.31
C VAL A 246 15.41 -15.93 8.89
N HIS A 247 15.73 -16.93 9.70
CA HIS A 247 16.83 -17.84 9.38
C HIS A 247 16.36 -18.94 8.43
N LEU A 248 17.02 -19.03 7.28
CA LEU A 248 16.75 -19.98 6.21
C LEU A 248 18.01 -20.62 5.69
N SER A 249 17.87 -21.81 5.09
CA SER A 249 18.92 -22.43 4.31
C SER A 249 19.30 -21.60 3.08
N PRO A 250 20.57 -21.61 2.64
CA PRO A 250 20.97 -21.00 1.37
C PRO A 250 20.17 -21.50 0.15
N ASP A 251 19.71 -22.77 0.22
CA ASP A 251 18.97 -23.41 -0.87
C ASP A 251 17.45 -23.19 -0.83
N ALA A 252 16.95 -22.37 0.13
CA ALA A 252 15.53 -22.11 0.27
C ALA A 252 14.94 -21.53 -1.03
N GLY A 253 13.88 -22.16 -1.53
CA GLY A 253 13.13 -21.70 -2.71
C GLY A 253 12.21 -20.52 -2.36
N VAL A 254 11.74 -19.79 -3.38
CA VAL A 254 10.80 -18.65 -3.21
C VAL A 254 9.57 -19.01 -2.36
N PRO A 255 8.89 -20.17 -2.58
CA PRO A 255 7.74 -20.53 -1.75
C PRO A 255 8.08 -20.70 -0.27
N GLU A 256 9.25 -21.27 0.05
CA GLU A 256 9.73 -21.42 1.42
C GLU A 256 10.08 -20.06 2.04
N ILE A 257 10.80 -19.21 1.30
CA ILE A 257 11.15 -17.86 1.75
C ILE A 257 9.88 -17.11 2.15
N VAL A 258 8.90 -17.09 1.27
CA VAL A 258 7.64 -16.39 1.52
C VAL A 258 6.85 -17.05 2.65
N GLY A 259 6.71 -18.37 2.65
CA GLY A 259 6.01 -19.11 3.69
C GLY A 259 6.58 -18.87 5.10
N ARG A 260 7.88 -18.61 5.21
CA ARG A 260 8.56 -18.33 6.48
C ARG A 260 8.59 -16.85 6.85
N THR A 261 8.59 -15.93 5.86
CA THR A 261 8.63 -14.48 6.12
C THR A 261 7.25 -13.89 6.35
N LEU A 262 6.21 -14.41 5.69
CA LEU A 262 4.85 -13.88 5.80
C LEU A 262 4.30 -13.87 7.24
N PRO A 263 4.35 -14.95 8.03
CA PRO A 263 3.83 -14.91 9.41
C PRO A 263 4.51 -13.83 10.26
N VAL A 264 5.82 -13.63 10.04
CA VAL A 264 6.60 -12.66 10.80
C VAL A 264 6.29 -11.23 10.37
N ALA A 265 6.03 -11.01 9.08
CA ALA A 265 5.58 -9.72 8.55
C ALA A 265 4.17 -9.37 9.04
N VAL A 266 3.25 -10.34 9.07
CA VAL A 266 1.90 -10.17 9.64
C VAL A 266 1.96 -9.80 11.12
N GLU A 267 2.77 -10.50 11.90
CA GLU A 267 2.96 -10.18 13.31
C GLU A 267 3.56 -8.78 13.53
N ALA A 268 4.49 -8.37 12.66
CA ALA A 268 5.06 -7.03 12.69
C ALA A 268 3.98 -5.97 12.37
N GLU A 269 3.07 -6.25 11.43
CA GLU A 269 1.94 -5.39 11.11
C GLU A 269 0.99 -5.23 12.29
N HIS A 270 0.58 -6.33 12.90
CA HIS A 270 -0.30 -6.28 14.09
C HIS A 270 0.32 -5.47 15.24
N ARG A 271 1.66 -5.57 15.45
CA ARG A 271 2.35 -4.74 16.44
C ARG A 271 2.35 -3.26 16.06
N HIS A 272 2.54 -2.95 14.77
CA HIS A 272 2.45 -1.58 14.27
C HIS A 272 1.04 -1.01 14.45
N GLU A 273 -0.01 -1.74 14.04
CA GLU A 273 -1.41 -1.36 14.23
C GLU A 273 -1.73 -1.07 15.71
N ALA A 274 -1.30 -1.96 16.61
CA ALA A 274 -1.51 -1.78 18.05
C ALA A 274 -0.79 -0.53 18.59
N GLU A 275 0.43 -0.25 18.10
CA GLU A 275 1.18 0.96 18.49
C GLU A 275 0.52 2.23 17.98
N VAL A 276 0.01 2.22 16.74
CA VAL A 276 -0.72 3.35 16.14
C VAL A 276 -1.98 3.65 16.94
N VAL A 277 -2.77 2.63 17.28
CA VAL A 277 -3.99 2.81 18.09
C VAL A 277 -3.65 3.29 19.48
N ARG A 278 -2.63 2.75 20.15
CA ARG A 278 -2.17 3.23 21.46
C ARG A 278 -1.81 4.72 21.40
N ARG A 279 -1.02 5.13 20.39
CA ARG A 279 -0.65 6.54 20.18
C ARG A 279 -1.86 7.43 19.96
N LEU A 280 -2.87 6.95 19.23
CA LEU A 280 -4.12 7.67 19.01
C LEU A 280 -4.89 7.87 20.34
N LEU A 281 -5.02 6.83 21.16
CA LEU A 281 -5.71 6.90 22.45
C LEU A 281 -5.01 7.85 23.41
N ASP A 282 -3.68 7.77 23.49
CA ASP A 282 -2.86 8.67 24.29
C ASP A 282 -3.00 10.14 23.82
N ALA A 283 -2.94 10.37 22.50
CA ALA A 283 -3.11 11.68 21.88
C ALA A 283 -4.51 12.26 22.12
N ALA A 284 -5.55 11.45 22.07
CA ALA A 284 -6.91 11.88 22.36
C ALA A 284 -7.05 12.33 23.82
N GLY A 285 -6.43 11.60 24.77
CA GLY A 285 -6.35 12.01 26.17
C GLY A 285 -5.60 13.31 26.39
N ALA A 286 -4.60 13.62 25.53
CA ALA A 286 -3.79 14.84 25.59
C ALA A 286 -4.34 16.01 24.74
N GLY A 287 -5.47 15.84 24.05
CA GLY A 287 -6.07 16.87 23.19
C GLY A 287 -5.38 17.06 21.84
N SER A 288 -4.44 16.17 21.46
CA SER A 288 -3.76 16.14 20.15
C SER A 288 -4.30 15.04 19.23
N GLY A 289 -5.43 14.43 19.59
CA GLY A 289 -6.17 13.44 18.81
C GLY A 289 -7.65 13.54 19.08
N VAL A 290 -8.45 12.93 18.22
CA VAL A 290 -9.91 12.81 18.36
C VAL A 290 -10.35 11.38 18.13
N LEU A 291 -11.44 10.99 18.80
CA LEU A 291 -12.02 9.65 18.71
C LEU A 291 -13.49 9.76 18.29
N GLY A 292 -13.95 8.78 17.51
CA GLY A 292 -15.31 8.71 17.01
C GLY A 292 -15.52 9.43 15.68
N ARG A 293 -16.59 9.05 15.00
CA ARG A 293 -16.91 9.48 13.63
C ARG A 293 -17.08 10.99 13.49
N ALA A 294 -17.90 11.60 14.36
CA ALA A 294 -18.22 13.02 14.24
C ALA A 294 -16.99 13.91 14.43
N PRO A 295 -16.16 13.75 15.49
CA PRO A 295 -14.93 14.51 15.64
C PRO A 295 -13.93 14.26 14.50
N THR A 296 -13.79 13.01 14.03
CA THR A 296 -12.86 12.65 12.94
C THR A 296 -13.26 13.34 11.64
N VAL A 297 -14.53 13.29 11.24
CA VAL A 297 -15.03 14.03 10.06
C VAL A 297 -14.79 15.53 10.21
N GLY A 298 -15.04 16.08 11.39
CA GLY A 298 -14.84 17.50 11.65
C GLY A 298 -13.38 17.95 11.42
N VAL A 299 -12.39 17.22 11.95
CA VAL A 299 -10.97 17.57 11.77
C VAL A 299 -10.45 17.28 10.38
N LEU A 300 -11.05 16.32 9.65
CA LEU A 300 -10.73 16.07 8.24
C LEU A 300 -11.22 17.20 7.35
N VAL A 301 -12.46 17.65 7.51
CA VAL A 301 -13.03 18.79 6.76
C VAL A 301 -12.25 20.08 7.03
N GLN A 302 -11.67 20.22 8.22
CA GLN A 302 -10.84 21.38 8.61
C GLN A 302 -9.35 21.19 8.26
N GLU A 303 -8.96 20.08 7.59
CA GLU A 303 -7.58 19.74 7.21
C GLU A 303 -6.61 19.66 8.40
N GLN A 304 -7.14 19.43 9.61
CA GLN A 304 -6.36 19.36 10.87
C GLN A 304 -5.84 17.96 11.15
N ALA A 305 -6.38 16.94 10.51
CA ALA A 305 -5.93 15.55 10.68
C ALA A 305 -4.57 15.32 10.01
N MET A 306 -3.65 14.67 10.73
CA MET A 306 -2.37 14.18 10.22
C MET A 306 -2.52 12.72 9.77
N VAL A 307 -3.12 11.89 10.63
CA VAL A 307 -3.34 10.46 10.39
C VAL A 307 -4.76 10.13 10.85
N VAL A 308 -5.52 9.48 9.99
CA VAL A 308 -6.80 8.84 10.35
C VAL A 308 -6.53 7.38 10.62
N VAL A 309 -7.02 6.87 11.73
CA VAL A 309 -6.95 5.45 12.09
C VAL A 309 -8.37 4.90 12.06
N ALA A 310 -8.60 3.86 11.26
CA ALA A 310 -9.93 3.29 11.09
C ALA A 310 -9.91 1.76 11.19
N ASP A 311 -10.89 1.20 11.91
CA ASP A 311 -11.22 -0.23 11.80
C ASP A 311 -11.52 -0.53 10.33
N ARG A 312 -10.97 -1.64 9.82
CA ARG A 312 -11.25 -2.11 8.47
C ARG A 312 -12.75 -2.24 8.20
N ASP A 313 -13.49 -2.69 9.19
CA ASP A 313 -14.94 -2.89 9.11
C ASP A 313 -15.71 -1.69 9.70
N VAL A 314 -15.09 -0.49 9.69
CA VAL A 314 -15.72 0.75 10.16
C VAL A 314 -17.08 0.95 9.49
N GLY A 315 -18.11 1.14 10.31
CA GLY A 315 -19.49 1.32 9.85
C GLY A 315 -20.00 2.76 10.05
N GLY A 316 -21.31 2.91 9.92
CA GLY A 316 -22.01 4.16 10.13
C GLY A 316 -22.15 5.00 8.87
N GLU A 317 -22.81 6.16 9.05
CA GLU A 317 -23.22 7.03 7.96
C GLU A 317 -22.75 8.47 8.20
N VAL A 318 -22.56 9.19 7.11
CA VAL A 318 -22.27 10.62 7.03
C VAL A 318 -23.15 11.27 5.98
N TRP A 319 -23.25 12.59 5.99
CA TRP A 319 -24.00 13.35 5.01
C TRP A 319 -23.04 13.99 4.03
N ARG A 320 -23.21 13.70 2.74
CA ARG A 320 -22.35 14.22 1.67
C ARG A 320 -23.15 15.08 0.71
N CYS A 321 -22.66 16.25 0.39
CA CYS A 321 -23.24 17.11 -0.63
C CYS A 321 -23.01 16.51 -2.03
N GLN A 322 -24.09 16.38 -2.81
CA GLN A 322 -24.03 15.86 -4.19
C GLN A 322 -23.36 16.85 -5.16
N VAL A 323 -23.33 18.15 -4.83
CA VAL A 323 -22.78 19.20 -5.69
C VAL A 323 -21.31 19.47 -5.40
N CYS A 324 -20.95 19.85 -4.16
CA CYS A 324 -19.59 20.27 -3.82
C CYS A 324 -18.77 19.20 -3.10
N GLY A 325 -19.37 18.04 -2.73
CA GLY A 325 -18.68 16.97 -2.02
C GLY A 325 -18.43 17.22 -0.52
N TYR A 326 -18.88 18.34 0.03
CA TYR A 326 -18.78 18.62 1.46
C TYR A 326 -19.38 17.48 2.30
N VAL A 327 -18.70 17.10 3.37
CA VAL A 327 -19.10 16.01 4.25
C VAL A 327 -19.40 16.55 5.64
N ALA A 328 -20.49 16.10 6.23
CA ALA A 328 -20.87 16.40 7.61
C ALA A 328 -21.21 15.12 8.36
N ALA A 329 -20.89 15.06 9.65
CA ALA A 329 -21.24 13.93 10.51
C ALA A 329 -22.69 14.00 11.02
N ALA A 330 -23.29 15.18 11.04
CA ALA A 330 -24.67 15.40 11.45
C ALA A 330 -25.60 15.61 10.24
N PRO A 331 -26.89 15.28 10.36
CA PRO A 331 -27.85 15.48 9.30
C PRO A 331 -28.00 16.96 8.94
N HIS A 332 -28.14 17.22 7.64
CA HIS A 332 -28.44 18.52 7.08
C HIS A 332 -29.44 18.37 5.95
N ASP A 333 -30.46 19.23 5.91
CA ASP A 333 -31.44 19.27 4.78
C ASP A 333 -30.77 19.78 3.50
N ARG A 334 -29.85 20.71 3.64
CA ARG A 334 -29.05 21.28 2.55
C ARG A 334 -27.61 21.49 2.96
N CYS A 335 -26.73 21.48 1.97
CA CYS A 335 -25.31 21.70 2.20
C CYS A 335 -25.05 23.10 2.79
N PRO A 336 -24.34 23.20 3.93
CA PRO A 336 -24.02 24.49 4.55
C PRO A 336 -23.04 25.32 3.71
N THR A 337 -22.30 24.69 2.78
CA THR A 337 -21.30 25.38 1.94
C THR A 337 -21.90 25.93 0.63
N CYS A 338 -22.73 25.15 -0.06
CA CYS A 338 -23.22 25.54 -1.40
C CYS A 338 -24.75 25.52 -1.54
N GLY A 339 -25.51 25.15 -0.49
CA GLY A 339 -26.98 25.05 -0.53
C GLY A 339 -27.52 23.85 -1.34
N GLY A 340 -26.63 23.01 -1.90
CA GLY A 340 -27.00 21.88 -2.74
C GLY A 340 -27.64 20.71 -1.94
N PRO A 341 -28.24 19.73 -2.66
CA PRO A 341 -28.82 18.55 -2.02
C PRO A 341 -27.77 17.70 -1.33
N VAL A 342 -28.16 17.09 -0.22
CA VAL A 342 -27.32 16.23 0.60
C VAL A 342 -27.87 14.81 0.57
N GLU A 343 -27.01 13.83 0.51
CA GLU A 343 -27.32 12.40 0.57
C GLU A 343 -26.64 11.76 1.77
N VAL A 344 -27.22 10.67 2.25
CA VAL A 344 -26.58 9.80 3.24
C VAL A 344 -25.59 8.89 2.52
N ALA A 345 -24.37 8.81 3.02
CA ALA A 345 -23.31 7.97 2.48
C ALA A 345 -22.65 7.13 3.58
N PRO A 346 -22.39 5.84 3.35
CA PRO A 346 -21.64 5.02 4.29
C PRO A 346 -20.22 5.56 4.53
N VAL A 347 -19.76 5.55 5.78
CA VAL A 347 -18.41 6.00 6.15
C VAL A 347 -17.32 5.35 5.29
N PRO A 348 -17.33 4.02 5.04
CA PRO A 348 -16.32 3.38 4.20
C PRO A 348 -16.23 3.92 2.78
N GLN A 349 -17.29 4.51 2.24
CA GLN A 349 -17.30 5.11 0.90
C GLN A 349 -16.74 6.53 0.86
N VAL A 350 -16.62 7.18 2.01
CA VAL A 350 -16.24 8.60 2.09
C VAL A 350 -14.90 8.79 2.76
N LEU A 351 -14.61 8.01 3.78
CA LEU A 351 -13.45 8.22 4.67
C LEU A 351 -12.10 8.24 3.93
N PRO A 352 -11.76 7.27 3.04
CA PRO A 352 -10.48 7.28 2.36
C PRO A 352 -10.30 8.49 1.44
N LEU A 353 -11.40 8.87 0.75
CA LEU A 353 -11.40 10.04 -0.13
C LEU A 353 -11.23 11.33 0.67
N LEU A 354 -11.94 11.47 1.79
CA LEU A 354 -11.86 12.64 2.65
C LEU A 354 -10.47 12.76 3.29
N ALA A 355 -9.89 11.65 3.76
CA ALA A 355 -8.51 11.61 4.27
C ALA A 355 -7.51 12.09 3.20
N GLN A 356 -7.63 11.57 1.98
CA GLN A 356 -6.75 11.94 0.88
C GLN A 356 -6.92 13.41 0.45
N GLN A 357 -8.15 13.93 0.42
CA GLN A 357 -8.42 15.34 0.09
C GLN A 357 -7.87 16.30 1.13
N SER A 358 -7.95 15.94 2.42
CA SER A 358 -7.41 16.72 3.53
C SER A 358 -5.88 16.58 3.69
N GLY A 359 -5.25 15.69 2.90
CA GLY A 359 -3.82 15.37 3.01
C GLY A 359 -3.46 14.58 4.26
N ALA A 360 -4.43 13.91 4.91
CA ALA A 360 -4.19 13.00 6.01
C ALA A 360 -3.77 11.61 5.49
N ALA A 361 -2.86 10.95 6.20
CA ALA A 361 -2.63 9.53 5.99
C ALA A 361 -3.83 8.72 6.52
N LEU A 362 -4.13 7.59 5.88
CA LEU A 362 -5.10 6.63 6.38
C LEU A 362 -4.34 5.40 6.88
N GLU A 363 -4.62 4.96 8.08
CA GLU A 363 -4.11 3.73 8.68
C GLU A 363 -5.29 2.81 8.96
N VAL A 364 -5.33 1.67 8.30
CA VAL A 364 -6.37 0.67 8.49
C VAL A 364 -5.90 -0.36 9.50
N VAL A 365 -6.68 -0.60 10.54
CA VAL A 365 -6.33 -1.54 11.60
C VAL A 365 -7.29 -2.71 11.65
N THR A 366 -6.78 -3.86 12.11
CA THR A 366 -7.50 -5.13 12.14
C THR A 366 -7.38 -5.80 13.53
N GLY A 367 -8.09 -6.90 13.74
CA GLY A 367 -7.95 -7.73 14.93
C GLY A 367 -8.09 -6.96 16.24
N THR A 368 -7.17 -7.17 17.18
CA THR A 368 -7.21 -6.56 18.53
C THR A 368 -7.03 -5.05 18.51
N ALA A 369 -6.29 -4.50 17.54
CA ALA A 369 -6.15 -3.07 17.36
C ALA A 369 -7.49 -2.43 16.97
N ALA A 370 -8.22 -3.03 16.03
CA ALA A 370 -9.55 -2.60 15.65
C ALA A 370 -10.54 -2.70 16.82
N GLU A 371 -10.49 -3.80 17.60
CA GLU A 371 -11.33 -3.99 18.78
C GLU A 371 -11.17 -2.84 19.79
N ALA A 372 -9.97 -2.30 19.98
CA ALA A 372 -9.73 -1.18 20.86
C ALA A 372 -10.36 0.14 20.36
N LEU A 373 -10.66 0.27 19.05
CA LEU A 373 -11.35 1.42 18.47
C LEU A 373 -12.89 1.28 18.45
N ARG A 374 -13.42 0.10 18.60
CA ARG A 374 -14.89 -0.13 18.56
C ARG A 374 -15.71 0.71 19.53
N PRO A 375 -15.27 0.97 20.80
CA PRO A 375 -15.97 1.88 21.70
C PRO A 375 -16.11 3.31 21.17
N TYR A 376 -15.28 3.65 20.16
CA TYR A 376 -15.21 4.96 19.53
C TYR A 376 -15.67 4.89 18.05
N GLU A 377 -16.69 4.09 17.75
CA GLU A 377 -17.26 3.90 16.40
C GLU A 377 -16.21 3.41 15.36
N GLY A 378 -15.11 2.79 15.82
CA GLY A 378 -14.07 2.23 14.97
C GLY A 378 -13.18 3.25 14.24
N VAL A 379 -13.15 4.51 14.67
CA VAL A 379 -12.39 5.55 13.95
C VAL A 379 -11.91 6.66 14.87
N GLY A 380 -10.74 7.25 14.53
CA GLY A 380 -10.18 8.43 15.19
C GLY A 380 -9.11 9.10 14.32
N ALA A 381 -8.59 10.22 14.76
CA ALA A 381 -7.52 10.92 14.05
C ALA A 381 -6.49 11.54 14.99
N LEU A 382 -5.23 11.45 14.60
CA LEU A 382 -4.12 12.22 15.14
C LEU A 382 -4.10 13.60 14.48
N LEU A 383 -3.92 14.66 15.25
CA LEU A 383 -3.93 16.02 14.74
C LEU A 383 -2.53 16.50 14.36
N ARG A 384 -2.44 17.41 13.39
CA ARG A 384 -1.19 18.07 12.96
C ARG A 384 -0.67 19.03 14.01
N TYR A 385 -1.58 19.63 14.77
CA TYR A 385 -1.29 20.57 15.86
C TYR A 385 -2.41 20.51 16.91
N VAL A 386 -2.08 20.82 18.14
CA VAL A 386 -3.08 20.95 19.19
C VAL A 386 -3.84 22.25 18.93
N PRO A 387 -5.18 22.22 18.75
CA PRO A 387 -5.94 23.46 18.63
C PRO A 387 -5.72 24.29 19.89
N GLY A 388 -5.17 25.50 19.71
CA GLY A 388 -5.07 26.45 20.84
C GLY A 388 -6.46 26.74 21.41
N PRO A 389 -6.58 27.14 22.67
CA PRO A 389 -7.87 27.50 23.24
C PRO A 389 -8.55 28.54 22.33
N THR A 390 -9.76 28.22 21.88
CA THR A 390 -10.58 29.14 21.10
C THR A 390 -10.65 30.47 21.83
N ARG A 391 -10.00 31.49 21.26
CA ARG A 391 -10.19 32.87 21.79
C ARG A 391 -11.69 33.16 21.74
N PRO A 392 -12.34 33.52 22.86
CA PRO A 392 -13.71 33.95 22.81
C PRO A 392 -13.79 35.14 21.83
N GLY A 393 -14.71 35.01 20.84
CA GLY A 393 -14.93 36.05 19.86
C GLY A 393 -15.15 37.39 20.52
N PRO A 394 -14.87 38.52 19.83
CA PRO A 394 -14.98 39.84 20.42
C PRO A 394 -16.41 40.02 20.96
N THR A 395 -16.51 40.23 22.25
CA THR A 395 -17.74 40.60 22.93
C THR A 395 -18.30 41.85 22.24
N THR A 396 -19.43 41.74 21.60
CA THR A 396 -20.21 42.86 21.06
C THR A 396 -20.34 43.94 22.14
N PRO A 397 -19.96 45.19 21.88
CA PRO A 397 -20.14 46.26 22.87
C PRO A 397 -21.65 46.42 23.15
N ARG A 398 -21.97 46.42 24.44
CA ARG A 398 -23.28 46.65 24.98
C ARG A 398 -23.78 48.03 24.47
N PRO A 399 -24.98 48.17 23.91
CA PRO A 399 -25.47 49.47 23.55
C PRO A 399 -25.66 50.32 24.78
N THR A 400 -25.00 51.47 24.81
CA THR A 400 -25.25 52.56 25.80
C THR A 400 -26.67 53.10 25.52
N ARG A 401 -27.55 52.95 26.49
CA ARG A 401 -28.86 53.63 26.53
C ARG A 401 -28.67 55.12 26.75
N PRO A 402 -29.56 55.94 26.14
CA PRO A 402 -29.56 57.38 26.27
C PRO A 402 -29.93 57.88 27.64
#